data_898b7bbbd4e91c93297773e88beffbf2
#
_entry.id   898b7bbbd4e91c93297773e88beffbf2
#
_cell.length_a   1.000
_cell.length_b   1.000
_cell.length_c   1.000
_cell.angle_alpha   90.00
_cell.angle_beta   90.00
_cell.angle_gamma   90.00
#
_symmetry.space_group_name_H-M   'P 1'
#
loop_
_entity.id
_entity.type
_entity.pdbx_description
1 polymer ?
#
loop_
_entity_poly.entity_id
_entity_poly.type
_entity_poly.pdbx_seq_one_letter_code
_entity_poly.pdbx_strand_id
1 'polypeptide(L)'
;MQDQSIYERLREYAKSDAYPFHMPGHKRKVDWISDVYDIDITEIDGLDDLHHADGILEEGMARMANAVGAKKSYYIVNGSTCGILAAIYAACPQGATVAVARNTHKSVAHAIMLRGLKPTYIYPQNVDNLCISGQIIPKDVEKAYEQSPEIASVILTSPTYEGIVSNIRQIADVVHAHGGVLIVDEAHGAHLPYANHGANQEETCLPYSAVREGADIVIQSLHKTLPCLTQSAAFHICSCLLYTSPSPRDGLLS
;
A
#
# COMPACT_ATOMS: atom_id res chain seq x y z
N MET A 1 38.87 6.74 -10.81
CA MET A 1 37.53 6.32 -11.29
C MET A 1 37.15 7.29 -12.39
N GLN A 2 36.92 6.80 -13.61
CA GLN A 2 36.48 7.64 -14.72
C GLN A 2 35.16 8.32 -14.36
N ASP A 3 35.02 9.58 -14.72
CA ASP A 3 33.88 10.45 -14.43
C ASP A 3 32.70 10.10 -15.37
N GLN A 4 32.13 8.86 -15.19
CA GLN A 4 30.99 8.40 -15.96
C GLN A 4 29.70 9.00 -15.42
N SER A 5 28.86 9.48 -16.30
CA SER A 5 27.52 9.95 -15.97
C SER A 5 26.63 8.81 -15.44
N ILE A 6 25.62 9.14 -14.67
CA ILE A 6 24.60 8.16 -14.19
C ILE A 6 23.96 7.43 -15.37
N TYR A 7 23.69 8.13 -16.47
CA TYR A 7 23.10 7.54 -17.68
C TYR A 7 24.01 6.47 -18.28
N GLU A 8 25.31 6.74 -18.46
CA GLU A 8 26.27 5.78 -19.00
C GLU A 8 26.36 4.54 -18.12
N ARG A 9 26.46 4.71 -16.79
CA ARG A 9 26.46 3.60 -15.84
C ARG A 9 25.21 2.73 -15.92
N LEU A 10 24.04 3.34 -16.02
CA LEU A 10 22.77 2.62 -16.16
C LEU A 10 22.68 1.88 -17.49
N ARG A 11 23.19 2.47 -18.59
CA ARG A 11 23.24 1.82 -19.91
C ARG A 11 24.20 0.63 -19.93
N GLU A 12 25.36 0.72 -19.28
CA GLU A 12 26.28 -0.41 -19.13
C GLU A 12 25.64 -1.54 -18.33
N TYR A 13 25.01 -1.21 -17.20
CA TYR A 13 24.28 -2.19 -16.41
C TYR A 13 23.16 -2.85 -17.22
N ALA A 14 22.39 -2.09 -18.00
CA ALA A 14 21.31 -2.62 -18.81
C ALA A 14 21.79 -3.61 -19.89
N LYS A 15 23.04 -3.49 -20.36
CA LYS A 15 23.67 -4.39 -21.33
C LYS A 15 24.41 -5.57 -20.70
N SER A 16 24.57 -5.58 -19.38
CA SER A 16 25.29 -6.64 -18.68
C SER A 16 24.49 -7.95 -18.65
N ASP A 17 25.16 -9.08 -18.43
CA ASP A 17 24.56 -10.40 -18.28
C ASP A 17 23.89 -10.58 -16.89
N ALA A 18 23.93 -9.58 -16.02
CA ALA A 18 23.35 -9.64 -14.71
C ALA A 18 21.82 -9.75 -14.79
N TYR A 19 21.26 -10.82 -14.25
CA TYR A 19 19.80 -10.96 -14.14
C TYR A 19 19.26 -10.02 -13.04
N PRO A 20 18.21 -9.22 -13.34
CA PRO A 20 17.73 -8.20 -12.40
C PRO A 20 16.83 -8.81 -11.30
N PHE A 21 17.44 -9.46 -10.30
CA PHE A 21 16.68 -9.92 -9.11
C PHE A 21 16.11 -8.78 -8.27
N HIS A 22 16.70 -7.58 -8.38
CA HIS A 22 16.21 -6.37 -7.73
C HIS A 22 14.88 -5.88 -8.33
N MET A 23 14.20 -4.97 -7.63
CA MET A 23 13.08 -4.20 -8.16
C MET A 23 13.54 -3.30 -9.32
N PRO A 24 12.69 -2.96 -10.29
CA PRO A 24 11.25 -3.22 -10.37
C PRO A 24 10.88 -4.62 -10.90
N GLY A 25 9.58 -4.98 -10.73
CA GLY A 25 9.02 -6.29 -11.09
C GLY A 25 9.00 -6.62 -12.58
N HIS A 26 9.07 -5.62 -13.48
CA HIS A 26 9.09 -5.85 -14.94
C HIS A 26 10.36 -6.57 -15.42
N LYS A 27 11.44 -6.63 -14.65
CA LYS A 27 12.67 -7.36 -14.91
C LYS A 27 13.29 -7.09 -16.28
N ARG A 28 13.11 -5.89 -16.85
CA ARG A 28 13.55 -5.50 -18.22
C ARG A 28 12.93 -6.34 -19.35
N LYS A 29 11.75 -6.96 -19.11
CA LYS A 29 11.04 -7.82 -20.08
C LYS A 29 9.75 -7.18 -20.61
N VAL A 30 9.65 -5.86 -20.55
CA VAL A 30 8.50 -5.08 -21.03
C VAL A 30 8.90 -4.33 -22.28
N ASP A 31 8.18 -4.54 -23.38
CA ASP A 31 8.45 -3.97 -24.70
C ASP A 31 7.27 -3.16 -25.28
N TRP A 32 6.17 -3.06 -24.55
CA TRP A 32 4.96 -2.36 -24.98
C TRP A 32 5.02 -0.82 -24.83
N ILE A 33 6.06 -0.28 -24.20
CA ILE A 33 6.37 1.15 -24.20
C ILE A 33 7.68 1.36 -24.95
N SER A 34 7.62 1.93 -26.16
CA SER A 34 8.79 2.13 -27.00
C SER A 34 9.58 3.40 -26.67
N ASP A 35 8.89 4.51 -26.46
CA ASP A 35 9.49 5.79 -26.07
C ASP A 35 8.65 6.47 -25.00
N VAL A 36 9.22 6.63 -23.81
CA VAL A 36 8.52 7.28 -22.68
C VAL A 36 8.41 8.79 -22.88
N TYR A 37 9.27 9.42 -23.67
CA TYR A 37 9.23 10.86 -23.93
C TYR A 37 8.03 11.25 -24.79
N ASP A 38 7.51 10.35 -25.62
CA ASP A 38 6.34 10.62 -26.47
C ASP A 38 5.04 10.76 -25.66
N ILE A 39 5.03 10.24 -24.44
CA ILE A 39 3.88 10.23 -23.54
C ILE A 39 4.13 10.98 -22.23
N ASP A 40 5.26 11.67 -22.12
CA ASP A 40 5.59 12.50 -20.96
C ASP A 40 4.96 13.90 -21.14
N ILE A 41 3.83 14.08 -20.49
CA ILE A 41 2.98 15.28 -20.60
C ILE A 41 2.62 15.83 -19.23
N THR A 42 2.17 17.08 -19.21
CA THR A 42 1.50 17.71 -18.07
C THR A 42 -0.02 17.71 -18.28
N GLU A 43 -0.74 18.57 -17.56
CA GLU A 43 -2.19 18.75 -17.68
C GLU A 43 -2.50 19.50 -18.99
N ILE A 44 -2.90 18.75 -20.03
CA ILE A 44 -3.32 19.31 -21.32
C ILE A 44 -4.75 18.92 -21.64
N ASP A 45 -5.43 19.73 -22.44
CA ASP A 45 -6.82 19.52 -22.82
C ASP A 45 -7.06 18.11 -23.39
N GLY A 46 -8.01 17.38 -22.79
CA GLY A 46 -8.40 16.04 -23.19
C GLY A 46 -7.57 14.88 -22.58
N LEU A 47 -6.54 15.17 -21.77
CA LEU A 47 -5.72 14.13 -21.12
C LEU A 47 -5.75 14.14 -19.58
N ASP A 48 -6.67 14.94 -19.00
CA ASP A 48 -7.01 14.92 -17.58
C ASP A 48 -5.93 15.58 -16.66
N ASP A 49 -6.29 15.73 -15.38
CA ASP A 49 -5.44 16.25 -14.29
C ASP A 49 -5.54 15.31 -13.09
N LEU A 50 -4.42 14.79 -12.61
CA LEU A 50 -4.39 13.83 -11.51
C LEU A 50 -5.00 14.38 -10.21
N HIS A 51 -4.94 15.71 -9.98
CA HIS A 51 -5.50 16.35 -8.79
C HIS A 51 -7.00 16.62 -8.89
N HIS A 52 -7.54 16.63 -10.10
CA HIS A 52 -8.96 16.89 -10.40
C HIS A 52 -9.44 15.93 -11.50
N ALA A 53 -9.12 14.64 -11.34
CA ALA A 53 -9.43 13.63 -12.34
C ALA A 53 -10.94 13.55 -12.61
N ASP A 54 -11.33 13.78 -13.88
CA ASP A 54 -12.71 13.70 -14.38
C ASP A 54 -12.78 13.03 -15.77
N GLY A 55 -11.67 12.46 -16.25
CA GLY A 55 -11.51 11.84 -17.56
C GLY A 55 -10.78 10.51 -17.50
N ILE A 56 -9.74 10.36 -18.33
CA ILE A 56 -9.01 9.10 -18.52
C ILE A 56 -8.33 8.58 -17.25
N LEU A 57 -7.90 9.47 -16.36
CA LEU A 57 -7.31 9.09 -15.08
C LEU A 57 -8.39 8.60 -14.11
N GLU A 58 -9.55 9.26 -14.03
CA GLU A 58 -10.67 8.78 -13.23
C GLU A 58 -11.15 7.41 -13.70
N GLU A 59 -11.33 7.23 -15.01
CA GLU A 59 -11.69 5.94 -15.59
C GLU A 59 -10.64 4.86 -15.30
N GLY A 60 -9.35 5.19 -15.38
CA GLY A 60 -8.25 4.30 -15.05
C GLY A 60 -8.28 3.88 -13.58
N MET A 61 -8.49 4.81 -12.66
CA MET A 61 -8.62 4.56 -11.23
C MET A 61 -9.87 3.71 -10.92
N ALA A 62 -10.99 3.96 -11.60
CA ALA A 62 -12.21 3.16 -11.47
C ALA A 62 -12.00 1.72 -11.96
N ARG A 63 -11.34 1.53 -13.12
CA ARG A 63 -10.95 0.19 -13.62
C ARG A 63 -10.05 -0.55 -12.63
N MET A 64 -9.06 0.15 -12.04
CA MET A 64 -8.18 -0.42 -11.02
C MET A 64 -8.99 -0.83 -9.77
N ALA A 65 -9.87 0.02 -9.27
CA ALA A 65 -10.74 -0.28 -8.13
C ALA A 65 -11.58 -1.55 -8.38
N ASN A 66 -12.22 -1.65 -9.54
CA ASN A 66 -13.00 -2.82 -9.94
C ASN A 66 -12.14 -4.09 -10.02
N ALA A 67 -10.94 -4.00 -10.59
CA ALA A 67 -10.04 -5.14 -10.76
C ALA A 67 -9.59 -5.73 -9.41
N VAL A 68 -9.27 -4.89 -8.43
CA VAL A 68 -8.82 -5.34 -7.10
C VAL A 68 -9.98 -5.62 -6.14
N GLY A 69 -11.18 -5.06 -6.40
CA GLY A 69 -12.36 -5.18 -5.55
C GLY A 69 -12.44 -4.09 -4.47
N ALA A 70 -11.78 -2.95 -4.66
CA ALA A 70 -11.87 -1.79 -3.80
C ALA A 70 -13.09 -0.92 -4.14
N LYS A 71 -13.55 -0.09 -3.20
CA LYS A 71 -14.59 0.91 -3.47
C LYS A 71 -14.08 2.08 -4.29
N LYS A 72 -12.86 2.52 -4.00
CA LYS A 72 -12.18 3.57 -4.74
C LYS A 72 -10.67 3.32 -4.74
N SER A 73 -10.02 3.65 -5.83
CA SER A 73 -8.57 3.55 -5.95
C SER A 73 -8.00 4.83 -6.50
N TYR A 74 -6.77 5.15 -6.10
CA TYR A 74 -6.05 6.33 -6.55
C TYR A 74 -4.65 5.94 -7.01
N TYR A 75 -4.19 6.54 -8.09
CA TYR A 75 -2.79 6.51 -8.47
C TYR A 75 -1.97 7.34 -7.49
N ILE A 76 -0.87 6.79 -7.01
CA ILE A 76 0.07 7.50 -6.14
C ILE A 76 1.41 7.62 -6.85
N VAL A 77 1.83 8.85 -7.08
CA VAL A 77 3.18 9.21 -7.49
C VAL A 77 4.09 9.23 -6.26
N ASN A 78 5.36 9.16 -6.29
CA ASN A 78 6.26 9.06 -5.12
C ASN A 78 6.17 7.76 -4.30
N GLY A 79 5.67 6.68 -4.90
CA GLY A 79 5.65 5.35 -4.30
C GLY A 79 4.68 5.20 -3.13
N SER A 80 4.62 3.99 -2.58
CA SER A 80 3.76 3.67 -1.43
C SER A 80 4.08 4.47 -0.18
N THR A 81 5.28 5.05 -0.05
CA THR A 81 5.62 5.96 1.05
C THR A 81 4.64 7.13 1.13
N CYS A 82 4.33 7.78 0.00
CA CYS A 82 3.34 8.84 -0.06
C CYS A 82 1.94 8.31 0.32
N GLY A 83 1.56 7.14 -0.20
CA GLY A 83 0.27 6.51 0.13
C GLY A 83 0.13 6.18 1.62
N ILE A 84 1.18 5.68 2.28
CA ILE A 84 1.18 5.40 3.72
C ILE A 84 1.03 6.69 4.54
N LEU A 85 1.76 7.74 4.17
CA LEU A 85 1.60 9.04 4.81
C LEU A 85 0.16 9.54 4.67
N ALA A 86 -0.39 9.52 3.46
CA ALA A 86 -1.76 9.94 3.18
C ALA A 86 -2.80 9.12 3.96
N ALA A 87 -2.64 7.77 4.01
CA ALA A 87 -3.52 6.88 4.76
C ALA A 87 -3.59 7.23 6.24
N ILE A 88 -2.42 7.41 6.86
CA ILE A 88 -2.32 7.73 8.28
C ILE A 88 -2.87 9.14 8.56
N TYR A 89 -2.61 10.09 7.67
CA TYR A 89 -3.19 11.44 7.80
C TYR A 89 -4.71 11.45 7.67
N ALA A 90 -5.27 10.63 6.78
CA ALA A 90 -6.71 10.54 6.57
C ALA A 90 -7.44 9.82 7.71
N ALA A 91 -6.85 8.73 8.23
CA ALA A 91 -7.51 7.86 9.20
C ALA A 91 -7.21 8.19 10.68
N CYS A 92 -6.11 8.90 10.96
CA CYS A 92 -5.67 9.15 12.33
C CYS A 92 -5.76 10.64 12.68
N PRO A 93 -6.63 11.05 13.61
CA PRO A 93 -6.61 12.41 14.16
C PRO A 93 -5.23 12.75 14.72
N GLN A 94 -4.87 14.04 14.69
CA GLN A 94 -3.60 14.50 15.27
C GLN A 94 -3.52 14.14 16.75
N GLY A 95 -2.39 13.57 17.17
CA GLY A 95 -2.15 13.18 18.56
C GLY A 95 -2.86 11.90 19.00
N ALA A 96 -3.61 11.22 18.12
CA ALA A 96 -4.31 9.99 18.44
C ALA A 96 -3.36 8.84 18.82
N THR A 97 -3.86 7.89 19.59
CA THR A 97 -3.21 6.61 19.85
C THR A 97 -3.44 5.66 18.68
N VAL A 98 -2.38 4.99 18.22
CA VAL A 98 -2.43 4.03 17.11
C VAL A 98 -1.68 2.75 17.48
N ALA A 99 -2.20 1.59 17.07
CA ALA A 99 -1.45 0.34 17.19
C ALA A 99 -0.65 0.09 15.91
N VAL A 100 0.63 -0.26 16.06
CA VAL A 100 1.56 -0.35 14.93
C VAL A 100 2.38 -1.64 15.03
N ALA A 101 2.36 -2.44 13.97
CA ALA A 101 3.25 -3.60 13.90
C ALA A 101 4.72 -3.16 13.89
N ARG A 102 5.56 -3.80 14.72
CA ARG A 102 6.94 -3.35 14.94
C ARG A 102 7.82 -3.52 13.70
N ASN A 103 7.43 -4.35 12.75
CA ASN A 103 8.12 -4.62 11.49
C ASN A 103 7.60 -3.79 10.30
N THR A 104 6.89 -2.68 10.53
CA THR A 104 6.43 -1.78 9.47
C THR A 104 7.58 -1.02 8.82
N HIS A 105 7.34 -0.56 7.59
CA HIS A 105 8.28 0.29 6.88
C HIS A 105 8.49 1.65 7.59
N LYS A 106 9.67 2.24 7.44
CA LYS A 106 10.04 3.54 8.06
C LYS A 106 9.06 4.69 7.75
N SER A 107 8.33 4.63 6.64
CA SER A 107 7.30 5.62 6.31
C SER A 107 6.19 5.72 7.37
N VAL A 108 5.84 4.61 8.02
CA VAL A 108 4.89 4.61 9.13
C VAL A 108 5.46 5.40 10.33
N ALA A 109 6.72 5.17 10.68
CA ALA A 109 7.39 5.93 11.76
C ALA A 109 7.44 7.44 11.42
N HIS A 110 7.72 7.79 10.16
CA HIS A 110 7.70 9.19 9.73
C HIS A 110 6.30 9.81 9.85
N ALA A 111 5.24 9.09 9.46
CA ALA A 111 3.86 9.57 9.61
C ALA A 111 3.48 9.77 11.09
N ILE A 112 3.87 8.85 11.97
CA ILE A 112 3.67 8.95 13.42
C ILE A 112 4.32 10.24 13.95
N MET A 113 5.58 10.50 13.58
CA MET A 113 6.28 11.71 14.00
C MET A 113 5.62 12.98 13.46
N LEU A 114 5.30 13.02 12.17
CA LEU A 114 4.71 14.20 11.52
C LEU A 114 3.31 14.52 12.04
N ARG A 115 2.52 13.50 12.39
CA ARG A 115 1.16 13.65 12.90
C ARG A 115 1.10 13.73 14.44
N GLY A 116 2.25 13.55 15.12
CA GLY A 116 2.34 13.55 16.59
C GLY A 116 1.57 12.42 17.26
N LEU A 117 1.47 11.26 16.59
CA LEU A 117 0.70 10.11 17.08
C LEU A 117 1.42 9.41 18.25
N LYS A 118 0.65 8.70 19.07
CA LYS A 118 1.13 7.89 20.21
C LYS A 118 1.10 6.41 19.81
N PRO A 119 2.24 5.80 19.47
CA PRO A 119 2.25 4.40 19.01
C PRO A 119 2.21 3.41 20.19
N THR A 120 1.30 2.46 20.14
CA THR A 120 1.34 1.18 20.86
C THR A 120 1.87 0.13 19.91
N TYR A 121 2.99 -0.53 20.24
CA TYR A 121 3.62 -1.48 19.33
C TYR A 121 3.08 -2.89 19.49
N ILE A 122 2.72 -3.52 18.37
CA ILE A 122 2.39 -4.95 18.27
C ILE A 122 3.61 -5.66 17.70
N TYR A 123 4.07 -6.70 18.39
CA TYR A 123 5.24 -7.46 17.94
C TYR A 123 4.79 -8.66 17.11
N PRO A 124 5.37 -8.85 15.90
CA PRO A 124 5.09 -10.03 15.10
C PRO A 124 5.57 -11.30 15.82
N GLN A 125 4.95 -12.43 15.49
CA GLN A 125 5.43 -13.72 15.93
C GLN A 125 6.84 -13.98 15.37
N ASN A 126 7.65 -14.74 16.06
CA ASN A 126 8.93 -15.19 15.53
C ASN A 126 8.71 -16.44 14.66
N VAL A 127 9.41 -16.50 13.53
CA VAL A 127 9.51 -17.74 12.76
C VAL A 127 10.76 -18.47 13.24
N ASP A 128 10.54 -19.54 14.01
CA ASP A 128 11.63 -20.31 14.60
C ASP A 128 12.63 -20.75 13.53
N ASN A 129 13.91 -20.65 13.85
CA ASN A 129 15.07 -21.02 13.02
C ASN A 129 15.35 -20.15 11.78
N LEU A 130 14.55 -19.14 11.43
CA LEU A 130 14.76 -18.32 10.23
C LEU A 130 15.22 -16.89 10.53
N CYS A 131 15.16 -16.44 11.79
CA CYS A 131 15.47 -15.05 12.19
C CYS A 131 14.69 -13.98 11.41
N ILE A 132 13.45 -14.29 11.01
CA ILE A 132 12.54 -13.37 10.32
C ILE A 132 11.30 -13.10 11.16
N SER A 133 10.70 -11.93 10.92
CA SER A 133 9.42 -11.56 11.51
C SER A 133 8.29 -12.38 10.90
N GLY A 134 7.47 -13.02 11.73
CA GLY A 134 6.28 -13.74 11.34
C GLY A 134 5.06 -12.84 11.19
N GLN A 135 3.89 -13.44 11.29
CA GLN A 135 2.61 -12.76 11.20
C GLN A 135 2.26 -11.98 12.47
N ILE A 136 1.39 -10.99 12.32
CA ILE A 136 0.60 -10.42 13.42
C ILE A 136 -0.63 -11.31 13.61
N ILE A 137 -0.94 -11.68 14.83
CA ILE A 137 -2.13 -12.49 15.13
C ILE A 137 -3.24 -11.65 15.77
N PRO A 138 -4.53 -11.97 15.55
CA PRO A 138 -5.67 -11.21 16.07
C PRO A 138 -5.62 -10.99 17.58
N LYS A 139 -5.17 -12.02 18.34
CA LYS A 139 -5.02 -11.94 19.80
C LYS A 139 -4.07 -10.84 20.27
N ASP A 140 -3.02 -10.52 19.49
CA ASP A 140 -2.09 -9.47 19.90
C ASP A 140 -2.64 -8.08 19.56
N VAL A 141 -3.53 -7.98 18.57
CA VAL A 141 -4.33 -6.77 18.30
C VAL A 141 -5.35 -6.55 19.43
N GLU A 142 -6.06 -7.60 19.85
CA GLU A 142 -6.99 -7.52 20.99
C GLU A 142 -6.30 -7.02 22.26
N LYS A 143 -5.12 -7.59 22.60
CA LYS A 143 -4.32 -7.13 23.75
C LYS A 143 -3.92 -5.64 23.63
N ALA A 144 -3.67 -5.15 22.42
CA ALA A 144 -3.35 -3.73 22.23
C ALA A 144 -4.55 -2.86 22.60
N TYR A 145 -5.77 -3.24 22.23
CA TYR A 145 -7.00 -2.57 22.64
C TYR A 145 -7.30 -2.71 24.12
N GLU A 146 -7.01 -3.86 24.74
CA GLU A 146 -7.11 -4.03 26.20
C GLU A 146 -6.21 -3.03 26.97
N GLN A 147 -5.02 -2.75 26.44
CA GLN A 147 -4.05 -1.82 27.03
C GLN A 147 -4.37 -0.34 26.69
N SER A 148 -4.96 -0.08 25.55
CA SER A 148 -5.24 1.26 25.02
C SER A 148 -6.57 1.25 24.25
N PRO A 149 -7.73 1.30 24.94
CA PRO A 149 -9.04 1.22 24.29
C PRO A 149 -9.32 2.36 23.30
N GLU A 150 -8.57 3.47 23.41
CA GLU A 150 -8.68 4.65 22.55
C GLU A 150 -7.91 4.53 21.22
N ILE A 151 -7.34 3.36 20.88
CA ILE A 151 -6.65 3.16 19.62
C ILE A 151 -7.59 3.47 18.44
N ALA A 152 -7.25 4.50 17.66
CA ALA A 152 -8.03 4.95 16.51
C ALA A 152 -7.79 4.09 15.27
N SER A 153 -6.58 3.57 15.10
CA SER A 153 -6.23 2.79 13.91
C SER A 153 -5.17 1.74 14.24
N VAL A 154 -5.25 0.62 13.52
CA VAL A 154 -4.21 -0.44 13.49
C VAL A 154 -3.49 -0.39 12.16
N ILE A 155 -2.15 -0.37 12.19
CA ILE A 155 -1.30 -0.24 11.01
C ILE A 155 -0.35 -1.44 10.98
N LEU A 156 -0.40 -2.24 9.92
CA LEU A 156 0.44 -3.40 9.75
C LEU A 156 0.90 -3.60 8.31
N THR A 157 1.94 -4.41 8.12
CA THR A 157 2.45 -4.79 6.80
C THR A 157 2.12 -6.26 6.52
N SER A 158 1.40 -6.51 5.43
CA SER A 158 1.06 -7.86 4.98
C SER A 158 0.81 -7.86 3.45
N PRO A 159 1.58 -8.62 2.67
CA PRO A 159 2.72 -9.46 3.06
C PRO A 159 3.91 -8.66 3.60
N THR A 160 4.75 -9.31 4.42
CA THR A 160 6.07 -8.77 4.76
C THR A 160 7.02 -8.86 3.55
N TYR A 161 8.24 -8.31 3.68
CA TYR A 161 9.27 -8.42 2.64
C TYR A 161 9.59 -9.89 2.31
N GLU A 162 9.56 -10.77 3.32
CA GLU A 162 9.82 -12.20 3.20
C GLU A 162 8.63 -13.00 2.68
N GLY A 163 7.47 -12.37 2.50
CA GLY A 163 6.24 -12.99 2.00
C GLY A 163 5.32 -13.56 3.09
N ILE A 164 5.55 -13.23 4.34
CA ILE A 164 4.67 -13.67 5.45
C ILE A 164 3.38 -12.86 5.42
N VAL A 165 2.25 -13.55 5.47
CA VAL A 165 0.90 -12.96 5.44
C VAL A 165 0.23 -13.13 6.81
N SER A 166 -0.40 -12.06 7.30
CA SER A 166 -1.25 -12.09 8.49
C SER A 166 -2.71 -12.41 8.12
N ASN A 167 -3.49 -12.96 9.04
CA ASN A 167 -4.92 -13.20 8.83
C ASN A 167 -5.68 -11.86 8.93
N ILE A 168 -5.71 -11.14 7.80
CA ILE A 168 -6.28 -9.78 7.73
C ILE A 168 -7.76 -9.79 8.09
N ARG A 169 -8.54 -10.78 7.66
CA ARG A 169 -9.97 -10.87 7.97
C ARG A 169 -10.24 -10.88 9.46
N GLN A 170 -9.59 -11.78 10.19
CA GLN A 170 -9.78 -11.87 11.64
C GLN A 170 -9.24 -10.62 12.37
N ILE A 171 -8.17 -10.01 11.87
CA ILE A 171 -7.67 -8.75 12.42
C ILE A 171 -8.67 -7.62 12.16
N ALA A 172 -9.26 -7.53 10.97
CA ALA A 172 -10.29 -6.56 10.65
C ALA A 172 -11.51 -6.70 11.57
N ASP A 173 -11.97 -7.94 11.82
CA ASP A 173 -13.09 -8.20 12.74
C ASP A 173 -12.80 -7.64 14.15
N VAL A 174 -11.59 -7.83 14.67
CA VAL A 174 -11.17 -7.26 15.96
C VAL A 174 -11.16 -5.74 15.92
N VAL A 175 -10.51 -5.15 14.92
CA VAL A 175 -10.37 -3.69 14.78
C VAL A 175 -11.74 -3.02 14.68
N HIS A 176 -12.63 -3.57 13.85
CA HIS A 176 -13.97 -3.04 13.65
C HIS A 176 -14.86 -3.19 14.89
N ALA A 177 -14.71 -4.28 15.66
CA ALA A 177 -15.43 -4.45 16.93
C ALA A 177 -15.11 -3.35 17.94
N HIS A 178 -13.91 -2.77 17.86
CA HIS A 178 -13.49 -1.62 18.69
C HIS A 178 -13.72 -0.26 18.02
N GLY A 179 -14.33 -0.23 16.82
CA GLY A 179 -14.60 1.02 16.08
C GLY A 179 -13.35 1.66 15.47
N GLY A 180 -12.25 0.92 15.35
CA GLY A 180 -11.00 1.36 14.76
C GLY A 180 -10.95 1.23 13.24
N VAL A 181 -9.90 1.76 12.64
CA VAL A 181 -9.61 1.68 11.19
C VAL A 181 -8.39 0.79 10.96
N LEU A 182 -8.51 -0.18 10.04
CA LEU A 182 -7.40 -1.06 9.66
C LEU A 182 -6.69 -0.55 8.40
N ILE A 183 -5.44 -0.17 8.54
CA ILE A 183 -4.55 0.26 7.45
C ILE A 183 -3.53 -0.85 7.18
N VAL A 184 -3.49 -1.36 5.95
CA VAL A 184 -2.56 -2.41 5.56
C VAL A 184 -1.58 -1.88 4.51
N ASP A 185 -0.30 -1.91 4.86
CA ASP A 185 0.80 -1.77 3.90
C ASP A 185 0.97 -3.10 3.16
N GLU A 186 0.35 -3.19 1.99
CA GLU A 186 0.42 -4.33 1.07
C GLU A 186 1.42 -4.05 -0.07
N ALA A 187 2.51 -3.33 0.22
CA ALA A 187 3.50 -2.95 -0.79
C ALA A 187 4.11 -4.15 -1.53
N HIS A 188 4.16 -5.33 -0.92
CA HIS A 188 4.67 -6.57 -1.52
C HIS A 188 3.58 -7.50 -2.05
N GLY A 189 2.31 -7.08 -2.01
CA GLY A 189 1.13 -7.89 -2.37
C GLY A 189 0.33 -7.38 -3.57
N ALA A 190 0.82 -6.43 -4.37
CA ALA A 190 0.06 -5.85 -5.48
C ALA A 190 -0.40 -6.88 -6.54
N HIS A 191 0.23 -8.05 -6.62
CA HIS A 191 -0.15 -9.16 -7.49
C HIS A 191 -1.30 -10.03 -6.94
N LEU A 192 -1.55 -10.00 -5.63
CA LEU A 192 -2.53 -10.88 -4.98
C LEU A 192 -3.96 -10.73 -5.51
N PRO A 193 -4.48 -9.52 -5.81
CA PRO A 193 -5.81 -9.39 -6.39
C PRO A 193 -5.98 -10.13 -7.72
N TYR A 194 -4.91 -10.27 -8.48
CA TYR A 194 -4.92 -10.87 -9.83
C TYR A 194 -4.63 -12.37 -9.81
N ALA A 195 -3.95 -12.86 -8.79
CA ALA A 195 -3.54 -14.26 -8.68
C ALA A 195 -4.72 -15.23 -8.51
N ASN A 196 -5.83 -14.73 -7.93
CA ASN A 196 -7.02 -15.53 -7.63
C ASN A 196 -8.18 -15.25 -8.60
N HIS A 197 -7.92 -14.63 -9.77
CA HIS A 197 -8.94 -14.36 -10.77
C HIS A 197 -9.40 -15.67 -11.43
N GLY A 198 -10.65 -16.04 -11.20
CA GLY A 198 -11.30 -17.20 -11.85
C GLY A 198 -11.00 -18.57 -11.23
N ALA A 199 -10.18 -18.65 -10.19
CA ALA A 199 -9.97 -19.89 -9.47
C ALA A 199 -10.99 -20.03 -8.32
N ASN A 200 -11.50 -21.25 -8.10
CA ASN A 200 -12.27 -21.58 -6.92
C ASN A 200 -11.38 -21.50 -5.68
N GLN A 201 -11.96 -21.22 -4.51
CA GLN A 201 -11.21 -21.06 -3.24
C GLN A 201 -10.29 -22.26 -2.91
N GLU A 202 -10.61 -23.45 -3.41
CA GLU A 202 -9.86 -24.69 -3.19
C GLU A 202 -8.65 -24.84 -4.13
N GLU A 203 -8.57 -24.03 -5.21
CA GLU A 203 -7.52 -24.14 -6.25
C GLU A 203 -6.44 -23.06 -6.11
N THR A 204 -6.60 -22.09 -5.20
CA THR A 204 -5.66 -20.98 -5.08
C THR A 204 -4.55 -21.31 -4.09
N CYS A 205 -3.30 -21.30 -4.56
CA CYS A 205 -2.11 -21.43 -3.71
C CYS A 205 -1.68 -20.13 -3.03
N LEU A 206 -2.31 -18.99 -3.37
CA LEU A 206 -1.92 -17.68 -2.88
C LEU A 206 -3.00 -17.08 -1.96
N PRO A 207 -2.59 -16.30 -0.95
CA PRO A 207 -3.53 -15.63 -0.05
C PRO A 207 -4.34 -14.56 -0.80
N TYR A 208 -5.48 -14.17 -0.23
CA TYR A 208 -6.23 -13.02 -0.72
C TYR A 208 -5.53 -11.71 -0.37
N SER A 209 -5.75 -10.69 -1.22
CA SER A 209 -5.35 -9.33 -0.92
C SER A 209 -6.13 -8.77 0.27
N ALA A 210 -5.47 -7.93 1.07
CA ALA A 210 -6.09 -7.22 2.18
C ALA A 210 -7.32 -6.40 1.77
N VAL A 211 -7.40 -5.97 0.50
CA VAL A 211 -8.57 -5.31 -0.09
C VAL A 211 -9.85 -6.15 0.07
N ARG A 212 -9.74 -7.48 -0.07
CA ARG A 212 -10.87 -8.42 0.02
C ARG A 212 -11.04 -9.03 1.41
N GLU A 213 -10.07 -8.80 2.27
CA GLU A 213 -10.03 -9.38 3.62
C GLU A 213 -10.51 -8.41 4.71
N GLY A 214 -11.12 -7.27 4.34
CA GLY A 214 -11.77 -6.37 5.29
C GLY A 214 -10.89 -5.22 5.79
N ALA A 215 -9.69 -5.01 5.25
CA ALA A 215 -8.95 -3.79 5.51
C ALA A 215 -9.74 -2.56 5.04
N ASP A 216 -9.60 -1.41 5.72
CA ASP A 216 -10.26 -0.16 5.34
C ASP A 216 -9.46 0.61 4.30
N ILE A 217 -8.15 0.65 4.49
CA ILE A 217 -7.20 1.28 3.56
C ILE A 217 -6.08 0.28 3.25
N VAL A 218 -5.78 0.15 1.97
CA VAL A 218 -4.67 -0.70 1.50
C VAL A 218 -3.77 0.09 0.58
N ILE A 219 -2.46 -0.01 0.80
CA ILE A 219 -1.45 0.65 -0.02
C ILE A 219 -0.59 -0.40 -0.72
N GLN A 220 -0.50 -0.32 -2.05
CA GLN A 220 0.27 -1.25 -2.86
C GLN A 220 1.39 -0.53 -3.61
N SER A 221 2.59 -1.10 -3.63
CA SER A 221 3.67 -0.70 -4.54
C SER A 221 3.56 -1.51 -5.83
N LEU A 222 2.97 -0.93 -6.86
CA LEU A 222 2.75 -1.65 -8.13
C LEU A 222 4.07 -2.12 -8.75
N HIS A 223 5.11 -1.28 -8.68
CA HIS A 223 6.42 -1.57 -9.27
C HIS A 223 7.20 -2.72 -8.60
N LYS A 224 6.81 -3.18 -7.39
CA LYS A 224 7.53 -4.26 -6.71
C LYS A 224 7.20 -5.63 -7.29
N THR A 225 5.93 -5.89 -7.57
CA THR A 225 5.44 -7.22 -7.96
C THR A 225 4.68 -7.24 -9.29
N LEU A 226 4.33 -6.07 -9.84
CA LEU A 226 3.73 -5.93 -11.17
C LEU A 226 4.72 -5.31 -12.16
N PRO A 227 4.50 -5.46 -13.49
CA PRO A 227 5.38 -4.92 -14.52
C PRO A 227 5.19 -3.40 -14.72
N CYS A 228 5.35 -2.63 -13.65
CA CYS A 228 5.21 -1.18 -13.63
C CYS A 228 6.55 -0.47 -13.47
N LEU A 229 6.60 0.81 -13.87
CA LEU A 229 7.77 1.65 -13.66
C LEU A 229 7.96 1.96 -12.17
N THR A 230 9.20 2.22 -11.79
CA THR A 230 9.58 2.51 -10.40
C THR A 230 8.80 3.70 -9.84
N GLN A 231 8.48 3.62 -8.56
CA GLN A 231 7.67 4.54 -7.75
C GLN A 231 6.16 4.54 -8.05
N SER A 232 5.67 3.73 -9.01
CA SER A 232 4.23 3.57 -9.16
C SER A 232 3.62 2.85 -7.95
N ALA A 233 2.56 3.40 -7.43
CA ALA A 233 1.82 2.86 -6.29
C ALA A 233 0.32 3.12 -6.43
N ALA A 234 -0.47 2.38 -5.66
CA ALA A 234 -1.91 2.55 -5.57
C ALA A 234 -2.34 2.68 -4.10
N PHE A 235 -3.36 3.49 -3.91
CA PHE A 235 -4.06 3.68 -2.64
C PHE A 235 -5.50 3.22 -2.83
N HIS A 236 -5.96 2.28 -2.01
CA HIS A 236 -7.30 1.70 -2.10
C HIS A 236 -8.11 2.03 -0.86
N ILE A 237 -9.31 2.55 -1.05
CA ILE A 237 -10.35 2.68 -0.02
C ILE A 237 -11.29 1.49 -0.19
N CYS A 238 -11.42 0.69 0.87
CA CYS A 238 -12.18 -0.55 0.84
C CYS A 238 -13.47 -0.48 1.66
N SER A 239 -13.56 0.42 2.65
CA SER A 239 -14.74 0.61 3.51
C SER A 239 -15.44 1.95 3.32
N CYS A 240 -16.69 2.06 3.80
CA CYS A 240 -17.45 3.31 3.77
C CYS A 240 -17.06 4.30 4.88
N LEU A 241 -16.30 3.88 5.89
CA LEU A 241 -15.99 4.67 7.07
C LEU A 241 -15.26 5.98 6.75
N LEU A 242 -14.48 6.01 5.67
CA LEU A 242 -13.72 7.19 5.26
C LEU A 242 -14.53 8.22 4.46
N TYR A 243 -15.73 7.84 3.97
CA TYR A 243 -16.62 8.78 3.26
C TYR A 243 -17.38 9.71 4.20
N THR A 244 -17.41 9.44 5.50
CA THR A 244 -18.13 10.24 6.51
C THR A 244 -17.24 11.24 7.22
N SER A 245 -15.92 11.23 6.98
CA SER A 245 -15.03 12.28 7.46
C SER A 245 -15.22 13.53 6.61
N PRO A 246 -15.57 14.70 7.19
CA PRO A 246 -15.66 15.93 6.43
C PRO A 246 -14.30 16.21 5.77
N SER A 247 -14.33 16.52 4.47
CA SER A 247 -13.14 16.99 3.77
C SER A 247 -12.59 18.21 4.49
N PRO A 248 -11.26 18.39 4.59
CA PRO A 248 -10.68 19.64 5.08
C PRO A 248 -11.17 20.89 4.31
N ARG A 249 -11.74 20.71 3.10
CA ARG A 249 -12.38 21.77 2.31
C ARG A 249 -13.78 22.15 2.83
N ASP A 250 -14.50 21.25 3.47
CA ASP A 250 -15.86 21.52 3.96
C ASP A 250 -15.87 22.47 5.16
N GLY A 251 -14.73 22.60 5.88
CA GLY A 251 -14.53 23.56 6.97
C GLY A 251 -14.08 24.97 6.55
N LEU A 252 -13.77 25.18 5.26
CA LEU A 252 -13.34 26.48 4.74
C LEU A 252 -14.46 27.26 4.00
N LEU A 253 -15.66 26.70 3.91
CA LEU A 253 -16.84 27.28 3.25
C LEU A 253 -17.96 27.65 4.24
N SER A 254 -17.70 27.63 5.56
CA SER A 254 -18.63 28.12 6.59
C SER A 254 -18.15 29.36 7.28
#